data_44ebb330b6f51891529ed02dc3652af9
#
_entry.id   44ebb330b6f51891529ed02dc3652af9
#
_cell.length_a   1.000
_cell.length_b   1.000
_cell.length_c   1.000
_cell.angle_alpha   90.00
_cell.angle_beta   90.00
_cell.angle_gamma   90.00
#
_symmetry.space_group_name_H-M   'P 1'
#
loop_
_entity.id
_entity.type
_entity.pdbx_description
1 polymer ?
#
loop_
_entity_poly.entity_id
_entity_poly.type
_entity_poly.pdbx_seq_one_letter_code
_entity_poly.pdbx_strand_id
1 'polypeptide(L)'
;MEVYWNGSYFTFTSEKLKTLYVFNRFGDLVTKFNRFGNGPEEYGSINSYWLRLDTLVFFDNSRKRLFKYLLDGQYLSSMETVYDVNHVQELNGKYWLDLSFRAQADSLAGQIAMLDKSFGNPRYFLETLGDIGFPTGTPVNSFTPYKNSLLYRQLLSDSVYQINDERVRPYLHFDLKGEFLWILVEAKDEQTSPVNQILISGKVWLFVPKIGEEWIHIDYRIGFDQAYDDLLYHRPTGQITSIDTKKGDQSSYDLAFNSWHNGRMLLTVNSSDIGEFLAELDENQISFIEGSTLEDIESSENPALMWVKFKTDF
;
A
#
# COMPACT_ATOMS: atom_id res chain seq x y z
N MET A 1 0.41 -0.59 10.51
CA MET A 1 1.26 0.53 9.99
C MET A 1 1.89 0.07 8.69
N GLU A 2 1.79 0.85 7.61
CA GLU A 2 2.42 0.50 6.33
C GLU A 2 3.84 1.05 6.30
N VAL A 3 4.81 0.17 6.06
CA VAL A 3 6.24 0.51 5.99
C VAL A 3 6.71 0.32 4.55
N TYR A 4 7.37 1.33 4.02
CA TYR A 4 7.96 1.29 2.68
C TYR A 4 9.47 1.13 2.77
N TRP A 5 10.02 0.34 1.86
CA TRP A 5 11.44 0.15 1.66
C TRP A 5 11.84 0.53 0.24
N ASN A 6 12.82 1.43 0.09
CA ASN A 6 13.30 1.89 -1.21
C ASN A 6 14.66 1.30 -1.65
N GLY A 7 15.19 0.34 -0.91
CA GLY A 7 16.53 -0.24 -1.13
C GLY A 7 17.61 0.33 -0.20
N SER A 8 17.35 1.45 0.47
CA SER A 8 18.30 2.13 1.38
C SER A 8 17.66 2.53 2.70
N TYR A 9 16.39 2.90 2.67
CA TYR A 9 15.66 3.42 3.83
C TYR A 9 14.32 2.73 4.02
N PHE A 10 13.98 2.50 5.29
CA PHE A 10 12.61 2.22 5.72
C PHE A 10 11.91 3.52 6.04
N THR A 11 10.67 3.66 5.61
CA THR A 11 9.88 4.87 5.84
C THR A 11 8.46 4.53 6.21
N PHE A 12 7.87 5.30 7.11
CA PHE A 12 6.45 5.25 7.42
C PHE A 12 5.95 6.60 7.90
N THR A 13 4.64 6.83 7.75
CA THR A 13 3.98 8.01 8.28
C THR A 13 3.25 7.68 9.58
N SER A 14 3.22 8.65 10.49
CA SER A 14 2.55 8.59 11.78
C SER A 14 1.83 9.91 12.08
N GLU A 15 1.19 10.00 13.23
CA GLU A 15 0.52 11.21 13.71
C GLU A 15 -0.51 11.75 12.71
N LYS A 16 -1.39 10.87 12.20
CA LYS A 16 -2.42 11.22 11.22
C LYS A 16 -1.84 11.78 9.91
N LEU A 17 -0.79 11.13 9.39
CA LEU A 17 -0.10 11.53 8.17
C LEU A 17 0.63 12.89 8.25
N LYS A 18 1.05 13.31 9.43
CA LYS A 18 1.74 14.59 9.63
C LYS A 18 3.24 14.45 9.76
N THR A 19 3.71 13.29 10.19
CA THR A 19 5.14 13.04 10.41
C THR A 19 5.59 11.86 9.58
N LEU A 20 6.72 12.01 8.88
CA LEU A 20 7.41 10.93 8.21
C LEU A 20 8.66 10.56 9.00
N TYR A 21 8.81 9.28 9.27
CA TYR A 21 9.99 8.70 9.87
C TYR A 21 10.82 7.99 8.80
N VAL A 22 12.11 8.20 8.82
CA VAL A 22 13.07 7.59 7.89
C VAL A 22 14.15 6.90 8.71
N PHE A 23 14.31 5.61 8.51
CA PHE A 23 15.31 4.77 9.15
C PHE A 23 16.25 4.19 8.09
N ASN A 24 17.51 4.01 8.44
CA ASN A 24 18.46 3.30 7.60
C ASN A 24 18.19 1.78 7.64
N ARG A 25 18.96 1.01 6.88
CA ARG A 25 18.84 -0.45 6.81
C ARG A 25 19.14 -1.18 8.12
N PHE A 26 19.76 -0.53 9.08
CA PHE A 26 20.12 -1.08 10.40
C PHE A 26 19.08 -0.75 11.48
N GLY A 27 18.07 0.04 11.14
CA GLY A 27 17.04 0.48 12.09
C GLY A 27 17.37 1.79 12.81
N ASP A 28 18.46 2.48 12.46
CA ASP A 28 18.78 3.77 13.05
C ASP A 28 17.92 4.87 12.44
N LEU A 29 17.40 5.75 13.28
CA LEU A 29 16.62 6.91 12.84
C LEU A 29 17.53 7.91 12.11
N VAL A 30 17.25 8.10 10.81
CA VAL A 30 17.95 9.09 9.97
C VAL A 30 17.31 10.46 10.12
N THR A 31 15.97 10.52 10.03
CA THR A 31 15.24 11.77 10.22
C THR A 31 13.81 11.54 10.67
N LYS A 32 13.33 12.47 11.47
CA LYS A 32 11.90 12.67 11.77
C LYS A 32 11.47 13.95 11.08
N PHE A 33 10.82 13.81 9.92
CA PHE A 33 10.38 14.93 9.12
C PHE A 33 8.97 15.38 9.51
N ASN A 34 8.84 16.62 9.98
CA ASN A 34 7.55 17.25 10.28
C ASN A 34 7.63 18.75 9.99
N ARG A 35 6.91 19.20 8.97
CA ARG A 35 6.65 20.60 8.64
C ARG A 35 5.15 20.86 8.44
N PHE A 36 4.36 20.20 9.28
CA PHE A 36 2.92 20.42 9.30
C PHE A 36 2.60 21.85 9.71
N GLY A 37 1.79 22.56 8.92
CA GLY A 37 1.42 23.94 9.19
C GLY A 37 0.64 24.57 8.03
N ASN A 38 0.54 25.89 8.03
CA ASN A 38 -0.22 26.69 7.04
C ASN A 38 0.65 27.60 6.18
N GLY A 39 1.95 27.61 6.35
CA GLY A 39 2.88 28.39 5.53
C GLY A 39 3.00 27.88 4.10
N PRO A 40 3.64 28.68 3.21
CA PRO A 40 3.76 28.34 1.79
C PRO A 40 4.64 27.11 1.51
N GLU A 41 5.56 26.80 2.41
CA GLU A 41 6.43 25.63 2.37
C GLU A 41 5.99 24.53 3.33
N GLU A 42 4.85 24.67 4.00
CA GLU A 42 4.31 23.71 4.96
C GLU A 42 3.19 22.90 4.30
N TYR A 43 2.89 21.74 4.86
CA TYR A 43 1.86 20.83 4.35
C TYR A 43 0.78 20.53 5.39
N GLY A 44 -0.38 20.07 4.93
CA GLY A 44 -1.49 19.61 5.76
C GLY A 44 -1.52 18.10 5.98
N SER A 45 -0.95 17.31 5.04
CA SER A 45 -0.91 15.86 5.12
C SER A 45 0.14 15.26 4.19
N ILE A 46 0.62 14.05 4.52
CA ILE A 46 1.48 13.23 3.66
C ILE A 46 0.67 12.00 3.25
N ASN A 47 -0.01 12.06 2.10
CA ASN A 47 -0.90 10.98 1.66
C ASN A 47 -0.20 9.93 0.80
N SER A 48 0.56 10.36 -0.19
CA SER A 48 1.41 9.49 -1.00
C SER A 48 2.82 10.03 -0.95
N TYR A 49 3.81 9.17 -0.75
CA TYR A 49 5.19 9.62 -0.69
C TYR A 49 6.16 8.56 -1.22
N TRP A 50 7.32 9.01 -1.63
CA TRP A 50 8.47 8.17 -1.98
C TRP A 50 9.78 8.93 -1.78
N LEU A 51 10.84 8.17 -1.62
CA LEU A 51 12.20 8.71 -1.57
C LEU A 51 12.90 8.45 -2.90
N ARG A 52 13.56 9.48 -3.41
CA ARG A 52 14.43 9.41 -4.56
C ARG A 52 15.80 9.95 -4.15
N LEU A 53 16.76 9.03 -3.91
CA LEU A 53 18.03 9.35 -3.27
C LEU A 53 17.80 10.01 -1.90
N ASP A 54 18.21 11.27 -1.73
CA ASP A 54 18.04 12.10 -0.55
C ASP A 54 16.83 13.03 -0.61
N THR A 55 16.03 12.92 -1.67
CA THR A 55 14.84 13.77 -1.88
C THR A 55 13.58 13.03 -1.47
N LEU A 56 12.87 13.61 -0.51
CA LEU A 56 11.51 13.22 -0.15
C LEU A 56 10.52 13.91 -1.09
N VAL A 57 9.71 13.14 -1.77
CA VAL A 57 8.59 13.61 -2.59
C VAL A 57 7.31 13.10 -1.99
N PHE A 58 6.31 13.96 -1.80
CA PHE A 58 5.01 13.55 -1.31
C PHE A 58 3.88 14.44 -1.83
N PHE A 59 2.67 13.88 -1.81
CA PHE A 59 1.45 14.57 -2.19
C PHE A 59 0.60 14.88 -0.96
N ASP A 60 0.17 16.13 -0.87
CA ASP A 60 -0.79 16.63 0.12
C ASP A 60 -2.17 16.77 -0.52
N ASN A 61 -3.08 15.85 -0.19
CA ASN A 61 -4.46 15.88 -0.71
C ASN A 61 -5.23 17.12 -0.26
N SER A 62 -4.97 17.61 0.94
CA SER A 62 -5.69 18.77 1.48
C SER A 62 -5.39 20.07 0.72
N ARG A 63 -4.19 20.15 0.14
CA ARG A 63 -3.72 21.31 -0.65
C ARG A 63 -3.66 21.03 -2.15
N LYS A 64 -3.89 19.80 -2.57
CA LYS A 64 -3.75 19.34 -3.96
C LYS A 64 -2.37 19.69 -4.53
N ARG A 65 -1.32 19.41 -3.73
CA ARG A 65 0.04 19.87 -4.04
C ARG A 65 1.06 18.76 -3.81
N LEU A 66 1.96 18.62 -4.76
CA LEU A 66 3.16 17.77 -4.64
C LEU A 66 4.30 18.61 -4.07
N PHE A 67 4.91 18.14 -3.00
CA PHE A 67 6.04 18.77 -2.35
C PHE A 67 7.32 17.98 -2.57
N LYS A 68 8.46 18.69 -2.59
CA LYS A 68 9.80 18.11 -2.62
C LYS A 68 10.67 18.78 -1.56
N TYR A 69 11.31 17.94 -0.75
CA TYR A 69 12.27 18.35 0.28
C TYR A 69 13.50 17.46 0.26
N LEU A 70 14.61 17.96 0.77
CA LEU A 70 15.71 17.10 1.18
C LEU A 70 15.37 16.40 2.51
N LEU A 71 16.06 15.30 2.82
CA LEU A 71 15.86 14.56 4.07
C LEU A 71 16.24 15.38 5.32
N ASP A 72 17.10 16.38 5.19
CA ASP A 72 17.40 17.36 6.25
C ASP A 72 16.29 18.37 6.49
N GLY A 73 15.22 18.34 5.67
CA GLY A 73 14.06 19.22 5.78
C GLY A 73 14.15 20.48 4.94
N GLN A 74 15.19 20.68 4.11
CA GLN A 74 15.24 21.82 3.21
C GLN A 74 14.15 21.70 2.14
N TYR A 75 13.33 22.73 2.01
CA TYR A 75 12.33 22.83 0.93
C TYR A 75 13.01 23.04 -0.42
N LEU A 76 12.58 22.29 -1.42
CA LEU A 76 13.09 22.39 -2.79
C LEU A 76 12.08 23.04 -3.73
N SER A 77 10.86 22.52 -3.76
CA SER A 77 9.80 22.99 -4.66
C SER A 77 8.45 22.40 -4.32
N SER A 78 7.39 22.99 -4.89
CA SER A 78 6.08 22.34 -4.94
C SER A 78 5.39 22.56 -6.28
N MET A 79 4.44 21.69 -6.62
CA MET A 79 3.63 21.77 -7.83
C MET A 79 2.17 21.54 -7.46
N GLU A 80 1.26 22.36 -7.98
CA GLU A 80 -0.17 22.28 -7.72
C GLU A 80 -0.90 21.48 -8.80
N THR A 81 -2.03 20.89 -8.43
CA THR A 81 -2.97 20.27 -9.36
C THR A 81 -4.40 20.66 -9.02
N VAL A 82 -5.28 20.53 -9.98
CA VAL A 82 -6.73 20.73 -9.79
C VAL A 82 -7.44 19.45 -9.36
N TYR A 83 -6.76 18.29 -9.47
CA TYR A 83 -7.38 17.00 -9.27
C TYR A 83 -7.53 16.64 -7.78
N ASP A 84 -8.63 16.00 -7.48
CA ASP A 84 -8.78 15.21 -6.25
C ASP A 84 -8.19 13.82 -6.50
N VAL A 85 -7.19 13.46 -5.71
CA VAL A 85 -6.35 12.28 -5.95
C VAL A 85 -6.39 11.35 -4.75
N ASN A 86 -6.50 10.05 -4.97
CA ASN A 86 -6.29 9.07 -3.91
C ASN A 86 -4.80 8.89 -3.64
N HIS A 87 -4.07 8.54 -4.68
CA HIS A 87 -2.62 8.27 -4.60
C HIS A 87 -1.89 8.85 -5.81
N VAL A 88 -0.62 9.17 -5.61
CA VAL A 88 0.30 9.64 -6.65
C VAL A 88 1.57 8.80 -6.60
N GLN A 89 2.09 8.42 -7.76
CA GLN A 89 3.37 7.75 -7.89
C GLN A 89 4.14 8.24 -9.12
N GLU A 90 5.45 8.38 -9.02
CA GLU A 90 6.32 8.71 -10.15
C GLU A 90 6.83 7.44 -10.84
N LEU A 91 6.83 7.46 -12.17
CA LEU A 91 7.52 6.48 -13.00
C LEU A 91 8.15 7.18 -14.20
N ASN A 92 9.46 7.05 -14.37
CA ASN A 92 10.22 7.57 -15.52
C ASN A 92 9.99 9.07 -15.78
N GLY A 93 9.90 9.88 -14.71
CA GLY A 93 9.67 11.33 -14.78
C GLY A 93 8.24 11.73 -15.16
N LYS A 94 7.30 10.80 -15.11
CA LYS A 94 5.86 11.05 -15.22
C LYS A 94 5.19 10.77 -13.88
N TYR A 95 4.13 11.53 -13.59
CA TYR A 95 3.32 11.33 -12.39
C TYR A 95 2.03 10.61 -12.75
N TRP A 96 1.75 9.54 -12.04
CA TRP A 96 0.55 8.72 -12.19
C TRP A 96 -0.36 8.98 -11.00
N LEU A 97 -1.59 9.42 -11.29
CA LEU A 97 -2.59 9.81 -10.30
C LEU A 97 -3.74 8.81 -10.31
N ASP A 98 -4.09 8.30 -9.17
CA ASP A 98 -5.33 7.53 -8.97
C ASP A 98 -6.49 8.49 -8.68
N LEU A 99 -7.42 8.59 -9.61
CA LEU A 99 -8.60 9.43 -9.55
C LEU A 99 -9.89 8.65 -9.26
N SER A 100 -9.76 7.34 -8.95
CA SER A 100 -10.90 6.44 -8.77
C SER A 100 -11.88 6.97 -7.73
N PHE A 101 -13.16 7.00 -8.07
CA PHE A 101 -14.26 7.41 -7.18
C PHE A 101 -14.10 8.80 -6.56
N ARG A 102 -13.26 9.66 -7.12
CA ARG A 102 -13.16 11.07 -6.71
C ARG A 102 -14.02 11.94 -7.59
N ALA A 103 -14.78 12.83 -6.97
CA ALA A 103 -15.52 13.85 -7.70
C ALA A 103 -14.52 14.78 -8.39
N GLN A 104 -14.56 14.85 -9.69
CA GLN A 104 -13.77 15.78 -10.49
C GLN A 104 -14.68 16.89 -11.02
N ALA A 105 -14.16 18.12 -11.15
CA ALA A 105 -14.93 19.30 -11.55
C ALA A 105 -15.54 19.18 -12.97
N ASP A 106 -14.90 18.40 -13.85
CA ASP A 106 -15.39 18.10 -15.19
C ASP A 106 -15.51 16.60 -15.37
N SER A 107 -16.31 16.15 -16.32
CA SER A 107 -16.49 14.75 -16.69
C SER A 107 -15.20 14.16 -17.22
N LEU A 108 -14.25 13.88 -16.31
CA LEU A 108 -12.96 13.33 -16.66
C LEU A 108 -13.11 11.88 -17.11
N ALA A 109 -12.42 11.56 -18.18
CA ALA A 109 -12.62 10.34 -18.94
C ALA A 109 -11.82 9.15 -18.43
N GLY A 110 -11.33 9.15 -17.16
CA GLY A 110 -10.52 8.01 -16.71
C GLY A 110 -10.26 7.93 -15.21
N GLN A 111 -9.99 6.71 -14.75
CA GLN A 111 -9.64 6.42 -13.36
C GLN A 111 -8.18 6.75 -13.02
N ILE A 112 -7.31 6.75 -14.03
CA ILE A 112 -5.89 7.09 -13.89
C ILE A 112 -5.60 8.29 -14.77
N ALA A 113 -4.86 9.27 -14.25
CA ALA A 113 -4.24 10.31 -15.06
C ALA A 113 -2.71 10.15 -15.03
N MET A 114 -2.08 10.31 -16.18
CA MET A 114 -0.65 10.51 -16.30
C MET A 114 -0.38 11.98 -16.59
N LEU A 115 0.47 12.59 -15.80
CA LEU A 115 0.95 13.95 -15.97
C LEU A 115 2.43 13.96 -16.35
N ASP A 116 2.88 14.96 -17.05
CA ASP A 116 4.30 15.14 -17.35
C ASP A 116 5.10 15.61 -16.12
N LYS A 117 6.41 15.78 -16.29
CA LYS A 117 7.31 16.21 -15.21
C LYS A 117 7.02 17.62 -14.66
N SER A 118 6.27 18.43 -15.39
CA SER A 118 5.80 19.76 -14.96
C SER A 118 4.47 19.68 -14.20
N PHE A 119 3.95 18.48 -14.00
CA PHE A 119 2.65 18.19 -13.38
C PHE A 119 1.47 18.70 -14.22
N GLY A 120 1.65 18.74 -15.54
CA GLY A 120 0.69 19.18 -16.55
C GLY A 120 0.43 18.13 -17.62
N ASN A 121 -0.27 18.55 -18.69
CA ASN A 121 -0.55 17.74 -19.88
C ASN A 121 -1.17 16.35 -19.58
N PRO A 122 -2.37 16.28 -19.00
CA PRO A 122 -2.97 15.03 -18.58
C PRO A 122 -3.33 14.11 -19.74
N ARG A 123 -3.07 12.81 -19.55
CA ARG A 123 -3.62 11.73 -20.36
C ARG A 123 -4.36 10.78 -19.45
N TYR A 124 -5.57 10.36 -19.82
CA TYR A 124 -6.44 9.54 -19.01
C TYR A 124 -6.47 8.10 -19.51
N PHE A 125 -6.63 7.17 -18.56
CA PHE A 125 -6.67 5.73 -18.81
C PHE A 125 -7.74 5.09 -17.92
N LEU A 126 -8.29 3.99 -18.40
CA LEU A 126 -9.40 3.23 -17.81
C LEU A 126 -10.65 4.10 -17.66
N GLU A 127 -11.76 3.60 -18.09
CA GLU A 127 -13.03 4.30 -17.99
C GLU A 127 -13.39 4.56 -16.52
N THR A 128 -14.04 5.70 -16.28
CA THR A 128 -14.53 6.04 -14.96
C THR A 128 -15.60 5.06 -14.53
N LEU A 129 -15.42 4.50 -13.34
CA LEU A 129 -16.53 3.82 -12.66
C LEU A 129 -17.51 4.90 -12.16
N GLY A 130 -18.79 4.69 -12.36
CA GLY A 130 -19.82 5.58 -11.84
C GLY A 130 -19.72 5.74 -10.32
N ASP A 131 -20.43 6.73 -9.79
CA ASP A 131 -20.56 6.87 -8.34
C ASP A 131 -21.25 5.64 -7.76
N ILE A 132 -20.53 4.89 -6.95
CA ILE A 132 -21.05 3.71 -6.25
C ILE A 132 -21.69 4.04 -4.90
N GLY A 133 -21.70 5.33 -4.51
CA GLY A 133 -22.28 5.78 -3.24
C GLY A 133 -21.55 5.23 -1.99
N PHE A 134 -20.30 4.80 -2.14
CA PHE A 134 -19.49 4.29 -1.05
C PHE A 134 -18.36 5.27 -0.71
N PRO A 135 -18.11 5.58 0.58
CA PRO A 135 -17.01 6.46 0.96
C PRO A 135 -15.68 5.79 0.61
N THR A 136 -15.10 6.21 -0.51
CA THR A 136 -13.87 5.66 -1.03
C THR A 136 -12.67 6.39 -0.48
N GLY A 137 -12.01 5.81 0.46
CA GLY A 137 -10.70 6.20 0.92
C GLY A 137 -10.00 4.96 1.40
N THR A 138 -9.09 4.38 0.63
CA THR A 138 -8.26 3.31 1.16
C THR A 138 -6.95 3.89 1.67
N PRO A 139 -6.51 3.49 2.87
CA PRO A 139 -5.18 3.84 3.34
C PRO A 139 -4.07 3.12 2.54
N VAL A 140 -4.44 2.10 1.76
CA VAL A 140 -3.48 1.30 0.99
C VAL A 140 -3.22 1.95 -0.36
N ASN A 141 -1.95 2.22 -0.65
CA ASN A 141 -1.55 2.80 -1.93
C ASN A 141 -1.99 1.91 -3.11
N SER A 142 -2.65 2.52 -4.10
CA SER A 142 -3.10 1.83 -5.30
C SER A 142 -1.96 1.53 -6.29
N PHE A 143 -0.81 2.21 -6.14
CA PHE A 143 0.36 1.98 -6.96
C PHE A 143 1.44 1.22 -6.20
N THR A 144 1.99 0.19 -6.82
CA THR A 144 3.12 -0.57 -6.28
C THR A 144 4.25 -0.61 -7.30
N PRO A 145 5.46 -0.15 -6.97
CA PRO A 145 6.63 -0.35 -7.83
C PRO A 145 6.87 -1.85 -8.08
N TYR A 146 7.06 -2.23 -9.34
CA TYR A 146 7.29 -3.61 -9.74
C TYR A 146 8.27 -3.69 -10.91
N LYS A 147 9.49 -4.14 -10.66
CA LYS A 147 10.59 -4.11 -11.65
C LYS A 147 10.78 -2.66 -12.18
N ASN A 148 10.69 -2.48 -13.49
CA ASN A 148 10.80 -1.17 -14.15
C ASN A 148 9.42 -0.59 -14.51
N SER A 149 8.38 -0.96 -13.77
CA SER A 149 6.99 -0.56 -14.00
C SER A 149 6.28 -0.23 -12.68
N LEU A 150 5.04 0.22 -12.78
CA LEU A 150 4.11 0.26 -11.67
C LEU A 150 3.01 -0.78 -11.88
N LEU A 151 2.58 -1.43 -10.82
CA LEU A 151 1.30 -2.09 -10.78
C LEU A 151 0.27 -1.13 -10.21
N TYR A 152 -0.86 -1.03 -10.86
CA TYR A 152 -2.02 -0.30 -10.39
C TYR A 152 -3.11 -1.29 -10.01
N ARG A 153 -3.47 -1.28 -8.73
CA ARG A 153 -4.61 -1.99 -8.21
C ARG A 153 -5.81 -1.07 -8.23
N GLN A 154 -6.75 -1.37 -9.08
CA GLN A 154 -8.02 -0.67 -9.10
C GLN A 154 -8.79 -0.95 -7.81
N LEU A 155 -9.27 0.10 -7.16
CA LEU A 155 -10.10 -0.03 -5.96
C LEU A 155 -11.41 -0.74 -6.30
N LEU A 156 -11.87 -1.61 -5.39
CA LEU A 156 -13.10 -2.41 -5.56
C LEU A 156 -13.13 -3.22 -6.87
N SER A 157 -11.96 -3.73 -7.26
CA SER A 157 -11.79 -4.58 -8.43
C SER A 157 -10.92 -5.79 -8.10
N ASP A 158 -11.16 -6.88 -8.79
CA ASP A 158 -10.35 -8.09 -8.80
C ASP A 158 -9.22 -8.04 -9.83
N SER A 159 -8.99 -6.88 -10.43
CA SER A 159 -8.06 -6.69 -11.53
C SER A 159 -6.90 -5.78 -11.15
N VAL A 160 -5.72 -6.14 -11.65
CA VAL A 160 -4.48 -5.35 -11.51
C VAL A 160 -3.95 -5.04 -12.90
N TYR A 161 -3.55 -3.80 -13.08
CA TYR A 161 -2.98 -3.30 -14.32
C TYR A 161 -1.49 -3.03 -14.17
N GLN A 162 -0.74 -3.23 -15.24
CA GLN A 162 0.66 -2.83 -15.32
C GLN A 162 0.80 -1.53 -16.12
N ILE A 163 1.54 -0.61 -15.56
CA ILE A 163 1.89 0.67 -16.17
C ILE A 163 3.35 0.61 -16.60
N ASN A 164 3.58 0.67 -17.90
CA ASN A 164 4.91 0.71 -18.49
C ASN A 164 4.87 1.49 -19.81
N ASP A 165 5.94 2.24 -20.12
CA ASP A 165 6.08 3.01 -21.37
C ASP A 165 4.85 3.87 -21.70
N GLU A 166 4.31 4.58 -20.70
CA GLU A 166 3.11 5.43 -20.82
C GLU A 166 1.85 4.66 -21.28
N ARG A 167 1.79 3.36 -21.01
CA ARG A 167 0.64 2.49 -21.31
C ARG A 167 0.14 1.80 -20.06
N VAL A 168 -1.17 1.63 -20.00
CA VAL A 168 -1.84 0.84 -18.96
C VAL A 168 -2.40 -0.41 -19.61
N ARG A 169 -2.03 -1.59 -19.08
CA ARG A 169 -2.44 -2.90 -19.63
C ARG A 169 -2.91 -3.81 -18.51
N PRO A 170 -3.93 -4.65 -18.75
CA PRO A 170 -4.27 -5.71 -17.82
C PRO A 170 -3.04 -6.57 -17.52
N TYR A 171 -2.82 -6.90 -16.24
CA TYR A 171 -1.69 -7.70 -15.78
C TYR A 171 -2.12 -8.99 -15.10
N LEU A 172 -3.01 -8.86 -14.11
CA LEU A 172 -3.59 -9.99 -13.39
C LEU A 172 -5.10 -9.76 -13.22
N HIS A 173 -5.83 -10.84 -13.28
CA HIS A 173 -7.24 -10.90 -12.90
C HIS A 173 -7.41 -12.08 -11.94
N PHE A 174 -8.06 -11.82 -10.81
CA PHE A 174 -8.33 -12.82 -9.78
C PHE A 174 -9.77 -13.30 -9.92
N ASP A 175 -9.97 -14.48 -10.49
CA ASP A 175 -11.29 -15.06 -10.64
C ASP A 175 -11.83 -15.58 -9.30
N LEU A 176 -12.57 -14.75 -8.61
CA LEU A 176 -13.25 -15.06 -7.35
C LEU A 176 -14.58 -15.80 -7.56
N LYS A 177 -14.88 -16.28 -8.76
CA LYS A 177 -16.01 -17.15 -9.11
C LYS A 177 -17.37 -16.64 -8.60
N GLY A 178 -17.60 -15.33 -8.67
CA GLY A 178 -18.85 -14.71 -8.20
C GLY A 178 -18.89 -14.42 -6.70
N GLU A 179 -17.85 -14.73 -5.95
CA GLU A 179 -17.71 -14.36 -4.53
C GLU A 179 -17.24 -12.89 -4.35
N PHE A 180 -16.93 -12.17 -5.42
CA PHE A 180 -16.59 -10.76 -5.36
C PHE A 180 -17.86 -9.89 -5.47
N LEU A 181 -18.06 -9.01 -4.49
CA LEU A 181 -19.29 -8.22 -4.37
C LEU A 181 -19.52 -7.30 -5.57
N TRP A 182 -18.47 -6.67 -6.08
CA TRP A 182 -18.58 -5.57 -7.04
C TRP A 182 -18.83 -6.00 -8.49
N ILE A 183 -18.69 -7.28 -8.83
CA ILE A 183 -19.06 -7.80 -10.16
C ILE A 183 -20.57 -7.65 -10.42
N LEU A 184 -21.38 -7.61 -9.36
CA LEU A 184 -22.83 -7.62 -9.43
C LEU A 184 -23.47 -6.24 -9.29
N VAL A 185 -22.67 -5.19 -9.09
CA VAL A 185 -23.17 -3.82 -8.82
C VAL A 185 -23.54 -3.07 -10.11
N GLU A 186 -23.65 -3.73 -11.27
CA GLU A 186 -24.20 -3.09 -12.48
C GLU A 186 -25.68 -2.66 -12.35
N ALA A 187 -26.41 -3.22 -11.42
CA ALA A 187 -27.76 -2.79 -11.11
C ALA A 187 -27.75 -1.97 -9.82
N LYS A 188 -27.90 -0.66 -9.94
CA LYS A 188 -28.31 0.21 -8.84
C LYS A 188 -29.65 -0.33 -8.30
N ASP A 189 -29.57 -1.23 -7.35
CA ASP A 189 -30.70 -1.45 -6.47
C ASP A 189 -30.76 -0.22 -5.56
N GLU A 190 -31.55 0.75 -5.93
CA GLU A 190 -31.74 2.02 -5.21
C GLU A 190 -32.15 1.81 -3.74
N GLN A 191 -32.53 0.58 -3.37
CA GLN A 191 -33.03 0.25 -2.04
C GLN A 191 -31.96 -0.22 -1.06
N THR A 192 -30.75 -0.63 -1.52
CA THR A 192 -29.73 -1.18 -0.64
C THR A 192 -28.42 -0.41 -0.79
N SER A 193 -28.01 0.32 0.26
CA SER A 193 -26.72 1.02 0.26
C SER A 193 -25.56 0.04 0.12
N PRO A 194 -24.42 0.44 -0.48
CA PRO A 194 -23.21 -0.41 -0.57
C PRO A 194 -22.73 -0.91 0.79
N VAL A 195 -22.87 -0.13 1.84
CA VAL A 195 -22.54 -0.51 3.22
C VAL A 195 -23.41 -1.70 3.67
N ASN A 196 -24.72 -1.66 3.42
CA ASN A 196 -25.60 -2.77 3.75
C ASN A 196 -25.27 -4.01 2.92
N GLN A 197 -24.94 -3.84 1.63
CA GLN A 197 -24.53 -4.97 0.78
C GLN A 197 -23.27 -5.65 1.33
N ILE A 198 -22.26 -4.90 1.80
CA ILE A 198 -21.06 -5.44 2.46
C ILE A 198 -21.44 -6.27 3.69
N LEU A 199 -22.36 -5.77 4.53
CA LEU A 199 -22.75 -6.43 5.77
C LEU A 199 -23.51 -7.73 5.56
N ILE A 200 -24.38 -7.80 4.54
CA ILE A 200 -25.33 -8.92 4.38
C ILE A 200 -24.95 -9.93 3.29
N SER A 201 -24.07 -9.58 2.36
CA SER A 201 -23.80 -10.41 1.18
C SER A 201 -23.01 -11.67 1.49
N GLY A 202 -22.18 -11.67 2.53
CA GLY A 202 -21.20 -12.73 2.79
C GLY A 202 -20.10 -12.83 1.70
N LYS A 203 -19.96 -11.81 0.85
CA LYS A 203 -19.00 -11.79 -0.26
C LYS A 203 -17.77 -10.96 0.05
N VAL A 204 -16.68 -11.24 -0.66
CA VAL A 204 -15.47 -10.44 -0.62
C VAL A 204 -15.75 -9.05 -1.19
N TRP A 205 -15.57 -8.02 -0.40
CA TRP A 205 -15.75 -6.64 -0.84
C TRP A 205 -14.45 -5.86 -0.98
N LEU A 206 -13.42 -6.25 -0.23
CA LEU A 206 -12.08 -5.68 -0.34
C LEU A 206 -11.09 -6.80 -0.61
N PHE A 207 -10.22 -6.58 -1.59
CA PHE A 207 -9.20 -7.51 -2.02
C PHE A 207 -7.90 -6.75 -2.28
N VAL A 208 -6.85 -7.07 -1.54
CA VAL A 208 -5.57 -6.35 -1.55
C VAL A 208 -4.41 -7.31 -1.84
N PRO A 209 -4.12 -7.62 -3.10
CA PRO A 209 -2.98 -8.45 -3.45
C PRO A 209 -1.68 -7.64 -3.36
N LYS A 210 -0.67 -8.20 -2.70
CA LYS A 210 0.72 -7.72 -2.73
C LYS A 210 1.52 -8.65 -3.63
N ILE A 211 1.92 -8.15 -4.79
CA ILE A 211 2.41 -8.97 -5.89
C ILE A 211 3.92 -9.00 -5.90
N GLY A 212 4.48 -10.17 -5.65
CA GLY A 212 5.89 -10.51 -5.86
C GLY A 212 6.13 -11.27 -7.16
N GLU A 213 7.38 -11.64 -7.42
CA GLU A 213 7.75 -12.40 -8.62
C GLU A 213 7.26 -13.84 -8.55
N GLU A 214 7.50 -14.51 -7.44
CA GLU A 214 7.13 -15.91 -7.21
C GLU A 214 5.86 -16.05 -6.38
N TRP A 215 5.60 -15.10 -5.50
CA TRP A 215 4.51 -15.15 -4.55
C TRP A 215 3.59 -13.95 -4.65
N ILE A 216 2.31 -14.16 -4.37
CA ILE A 216 1.33 -13.12 -4.13
C ILE A 216 0.75 -13.33 -2.74
N HIS A 217 0.90 -12.33 -1.88
CA HIS A 217 0.17 -12.27 -0.63
C HIS A 217 -1.18 -11.62 -0.88
N ILE A 218 -2.23 -12.16 -0.30
CA ILE A 218 -3.61 -11.73 -0.52
C ILE A 218 -4.25 -11.45 0.84
N ASP A 219 -4.60 -10.19 1.08
CA ASP A 219 -5.48 -9.73 2.15
C ASP A 219 -6.88 -9.51 1.53
N TYR A 220 -7.92 -10.07 2.14
CA TYR A 220 -9.29 -9.89 1.68
C TYR A 220 -10.25 -9.72 2.84
N ARG A 221 -11.41 -9.10 2.58
CA ARG A 221 -12.41 -8.85 3.61
C ARG A 221 -13.81 -9.18 3.17
N ILE A 222 -14.55 -9.83 4.09
CA ILE A 222 -15.96 -10.11 4.01
C ILE A 222 -16.61 -9.43 5.23
N GLY A 223 -17.58 -8.51 5.01
CA GLY A 223 -18.08 -7.70 6.12
C GLY A 223 -17.03 -6.69 6.65
N PHE A 224 -17.34 -6.02 7.75
CA PHE A 224 -16.44 -5.02 8.34
C PHE A 224 -15.59 -5.55 9.49
N ASP A 225 -16.09 -6.54 10.21
CA ASP A 225 -15.54 -6.96 11.51
C ASP A 225 -14.77 -8.29 11.47
N GLN A 226 -14.72 -8.95 10.32
CA GLN A 226 -14.04 -10.23 10.20
C GLN A 226 -12.68 -10.05 9.53
N ALA A 227 -11.61 -10.28 10.28
CA ALA A 227 -10.31 -10.55 9.71
C ALA A 227 -10.32 -12.01 9.19
N TYR A 228 -9.93 -12.19 7.95
CA TYR A 228 -9.74 -13.52 7.36
C TYR A 228 -8.27 -13.85 7.31
N ASP A 229 -7.99 -15.14 7.17
CA ASP A 229 -6.63 -15.63 7.05
C ASP A 229 -5.96 -15.02 5.82
N ASP A 230 -4.75 -14.52 5.99
CA ASP A 230 -3.92 -14.09 4.87
C ASP A 230 -3.60 -15.29 3.99
N LEU A 231 -3.65 -15.10 2.67
CA LEU A 231 -3.36 -16.16 1.71
C LEU A 231 -2.03 -15.89 0.99
N LEU A 232 -1.31 -16.97 0.72
CA LEU A 232 -0.16 -16.97 -0.18
C LEU A 232 -0.49 -17.77 -1.44
N TYR A 233 -0.32 -17.15 -2.60
CA TYR A 233 -0.39 -17.81 -3.89
C TYR A 233 1.01 -17.94 -4.48
N HIS A 234 1.45 -19.18 -4.72
CA HIS A 234 2.72 -19.48 -5.38
C HIS A 234 2.51 -19.52 -6.89
N ARG A 235 2.99 -18.50 -7.60
CA ARG A 235 2.75 -18.29 -9.03
C ARG A 235 3.25 -19.43 -9.93
N PRO A 236 4.45 -20.02 -9.69
CA PRO A 236 4.96 -21.12 -10.53
C PRO A 236 4.13 -22.39 -10.46
N THR A 237 3.57 -22.74 -9.28
CA THR A 237 2.82 -23.99 -9.11
C THR A 237 1.30 -23.80 -9.11
N GLY A 238 0.82 -22.58 -8.91
CA GLY A 238 -0.61 -22.29 -8.75
C GLY A 238 -1.17 -22.67 -7.39
N GLN A 239 -0.32 -23.05 -6.43
CA GLN A 239 -0.74 -23.44 -5.10
C GLN A 239 -1.16 -22.24 -4.25
N ILE A 240 -2.25 -22.40 -3.49
CA ILE A 240 -2.72 -21.44 -2.49
C ILE A 240 -2.58 -22.06 -1.12
N THR A 241 -2.04 -21.30 -0.17
CA THR A 241 -1.87 -21.68 1.22
C THR A 241 -2.34 -20.56 2.14
N SER A 242 -3.09 -20.84 3.19
CA SER A 242 -3.37 -19.86 4.23
C SER A 242 -2.16 -19.72 5.15
N ILE A 243 -1.95 -18.50 5.65
CA ILE A 243 -0.95 -18.22 6.66
C ILE A 243 -1.65 -18.30 8.01
N ASP A 244 -1.21 -19.22 8.87
CA ASP A 244 -1.66 -19.22 10.25
C ASP A 244 -0.91 -18.13 11.03
N THR A 245 -1.65 -17.14 11.50
CA THR A 245 -1.15 -16.03 12.31
C THR A 245 -1.60 -16.13 13.77
N LYS A 246 -2.13 -17.27 14.18
CA LYS A 246 -2.65 -17.47 15.54
C LYS A 246 -1.54 -17.80 16.52
N LYS A 247 -1.67 -17.27 17.71
CA LYS A 247 -0.86 -17.61 18.88
C LYS A 247 -1.42 -18.89 19.53
N GLY A 248 -0.64 -19.47 20.43
CA GLY A 248 -1.06 -20.65 21.19
C GLY A 248 -2.36 -20.46 21.98
N ASP A 249 -2.74 -19.26 22.37
CA ASP A 249 -3.99 -18.91 23.05
C ASP A 249 -5.17 -18.61 22.10
N GLN A 250 -5.01 -18.85 20.80
CA GLN A 250 -5.96 -18.56 19.72
C GLN A 250 -6.18 -17.06 19.40
N SER A 251 -5.48 -16.14 20.05
CA SER A 251 -5.36 -14.77 19.57
C SER A 251 -4.48 -14.73 18.31
N SER A 252 -4.41 -13.59 17.62
CA SER A 252 -3.55 -13.46 16.43
C SER A 252 -2.38 -12.53 16.73
N TYR A 253 -1.22 -12.84 16.15
CA TYR A 253 -0.13 -11.90 16.07
C TYR A 253 -0.58 -10.67 15.25
N ASP A 254 -0.24 -9.48 15.71
CA ASP A 254 -0.46 -8.24 14.92
C ASP A 254 0.63 -8.13 13.85
N LEU A 255 0.50 -8.95 12.81
CA LEU A 255 1.39 -8.98 11.67
C LEU A 255 0.86 -8.06 10.58
N ALA A 256 1.72 -7.17 10.05
CA ALA A 256 1.40 -6.43 8.84
C ALA A 256 2.36 -6.81 7.71
N PHE A 257 1.81 -7.42 6.67
CA PHE A 257 2.51 -7.70 5.42
C PHE A 257 2.63 -6.41 4.63
N ASN A 258 3.85 -5.94 4.34
CA ASN A 258 4.04 -4.64 3.69
C ASN A 258 4.30 -4.79 2.17
N SER A 259 5.47 -5.26 1.77
CA SER A 259 5.86 -5.29 0.36
C SER A 259 6.90 -6.36 0.05
N TRP A 260 6.96 -6.78 -1.22
CA TRP A 260 7.95 -7.74 -1.70
C TRP A 260 9.22 -7.04 -2.19
N HIS A 261 10.38 -7.55 -1.78
CA HIS A 261 11.69 -7.10 -2.24
C HIS A 261 12.64 -8.29 -2.41
N ASN A 262 13.15 -8.50 -3.60
CA ASN A 262 14.11 -9.58 -3.90
C ASN A 262 13.65 -10.96 -3.39
N GLY A 263 12.37 -11.30 -3.62
CA GLY A 263 11.79 -12.58 -3.20
C GLY A 263 11.52 -12.73 -1.70
N ARG A 264 11.64 -11.63 -0.92
CA ARG A 264 11.31 -11.58 0.51
C ARG A 264 10.17 -10.63 0.76
N MET A 265 9.31 -10.97 1.71
CA MET A 265 8.24 -10.09 2.20
C MET A 265 8.74 -9.30 3.40
N LEU A 266 8.56 -7.99 3.37
CA LEU A 266 8.73 -7.14 4.54
C LEU A 266 7.49 -7.24 5.43
N LEU A 267 7.66 -7.67 6.67
CA LEU A 267 6.63 -7.70 7.69
C LEU A 267 6.96 -6.76 8.84
N THR A 268 5.92 -6.29 9.51
CA THR A 268 6.03 -5.72 10.85
C THR A 268 5.29 -6.60 11.85
N VAL A 269 5.83 -6.71 13.06
CA VAL A 269 5.21 -7.38 14.20
C VAL A 269 5.44 -6.53 15.44
N ASN A 270 4.52 -6.56 16.40
CA ASN A 270 4.73 -5.87 17.67
C ASN A 270 5.97 -6.43 18.37
N SER A 271 6.81 -5.54 18.92
CA SER A 271 8.02 -5.92 19.65
C SER A 271 7.71 -6.86 20.83
N SER A 272 6.59 -6.68 21.51
CA SER A 272 6.14 -7.57 22.59
C SER A 272 5.80 -9.00 22.13
N ASP A 273 5.52 -9.19 20.87
CA ASP A 273 5.09 -10.49 20.31
C ASP A 273 6.24 -11.23 19.62
N ILE A 274 7.37 -10.54 19.36
CA ILE A 274 8.43 -11.09 18.50
C ILE A 274 9.06 -12.36 19.06
N GLY A 275 9.30 -12.41 20.38
CA GLY A 275 9.91 -13.57 21.01
C GLY A 275 9.03 -14.82 20.92
N GLU A 276 7.72 -14.67 21.18
CA GLU A 276 6.74 -15.75 21.03
C GLU A 276 6.65 -16.19 19.55
N PHE A 277 6.58 -15.25 18.62
CA PHE A 277 6.55 -15.53 17.18
C PHE A 277 7.79 -16.29 16.71
N LEU A 278 8.99 -15.86 17.11
CA LEU A 278 10.23 -16.52 16.71
C LEU A 278 10.40 -17.90 17.36
N ALA A 279 9.83 -18.13 18.54
CA ALA A 279 9.88 -19.43 19.20
C ALA A 279 9.12 -20.54 18.46
N GLU A 280 8.22 -20.17 17.52
CA GLU A 280 7.53 -21.12 16.64
C GLU A 280 8.38 -21.55 15.43
N LEU A 281 9.53 -20.91 15.22
CA LEU A 281 10.45 -21.18 14.10
C LEU A 281 11.67 -21.96 14.59
N ASP A 282 12.26 -22.76 13.69
CA ASP A 282 13.56 -23.38 13.97
C ASP A 282 14.66 -22.29 14.06
N GLU A 283 15.58 -22.41 14.99
CA GLU A 283 16.69 -21.45 15.18
C GLU A 283 17.50 -21.19 13.90
N ASN A 284 17.68 -22.20 13.05
CA ASN A 284 18.39 -22.09 11.77
C ASN A 284 17.62 -21.29 10.70
N GLN A 285 16.37 -20.94 10.95
CA GLN A 285 15.53 -20.11 10.07
C GLN A 285 15.62 -18.62 10.44
N ILE A 286 16.21 -18.30 11.61
CA ILE A 286 16.25 -16.96 12.17
C ILE A 286 17.67 -16.40 12.00
N SER A 287 17.76 -15.14 11.59
CA SER A 287 19.00 -14.38 11.62
C SER A 287 18.71 -12.93 11.98
N PHE A 288 19.51 -12.39 12.87
CA PHE A 288 19.46 -10.98 13.25
C PHE A 288 20.38 -10.15 12.36
N ILE A 289 20.00 -8.89 12.14
CA ILE A 289 20.90 -7.90 11.53
C ILE A 289 22.05 -7.65 12.53
N GLU A 290 23.26 -7.50 12.02
CA GLU A 290 24.47 -7.27 12.84
C GLU A 290 24.24 -6.14 13.86
N GLY A 291 24.49 -6.44 15.13
CA GLY A 291 24.29 -5.52 16.25
C GLY A 291 22.90 -5.54 16.88
N SER A 292 21.94 -6.31 16.33
CA SER A 292 20.60 -6.44 16.92
C SER A 292 20.50 -7.73 17.74
N THR A 293 19.85 -7.65 18.90
CA THR A 293 19.51 -8.82 19.72
C THR A 293 18.00 -8.93 19.91
N LEU A 294 17.51 -10.13 20.25
CA LEU A 294 16.11 -10.30 20.57
C LEU A 294 15.69 -9.41 21.75
N GLU A 295 16.51 -9.33 22.80
CA GLU A 295 16.24 -8.51 23.98
C GLU A 295 16.10 -7.02 23.65
N ASP A 296 16.96 -6.49 22.76
CA ASP A 296 16.86 -5.10 22.30
C ASP A 296 15.54 -4.85 21.55
N ILE A 297 15.11 -5.82 20.72
CA ILE A 297 13.89 -5.70 19.94
C ILE A 297 12.66 -5.80 20.86
N GLU A 298 12.61 -6.75 21.77
CA GLU A 298 11.50 -6.94 22.71
C GLU A 298 11.32 -5.75 23.67
N SER A 299 12.42 -5.12 24.05
CA SER A 299 12.39 -3.93 24.92
C SER A 299 12.01 -2.65 24.17
N SER A 300 11.91 -2.69 22.84
CA SER A 300 11.57 -1.53 22.02
C SER A 300 10.07 -1.22 22.09
N GLU A 301 9.73 0.06 22.11
CA GLU A 301 8.34 0.52 21.92
C GLU A 301 7.91 0.53 20.43
N ASN A 302 8.85 0.29 19.51
CA ASN A 302 8.58 0.27 18.07
C ASN A 302 8.36 -1.16 17.58
N PRO A 303 7.50 -1.37 16.56
CA PRO A 303 7.36 -2.66 15.93
C PRO A 303 8.69 -3.18 15.36
N ALA A 304 8.90 -4.48 15.44
CA ALA A 304 10.01 -5.14 14.76
C ALA A 304 9.76 -5.22 13.25
N LEU A 305 10.81 -5.07 12.45
CA LEU A 305 10.79 -5.28 11.01
C LEU A 305 11.45 -6.61 10.68
N MET A 306 10.80 -7.41 9.85
CA MET A 306 11.30 -8.72 9.44
C MET A 306 11.29 -8.88 7.93
N TRP A 307 12.32 -9.54 7.42
CA TRP A 307 12.38 -10.04 6.04
C TRP A 307 12.09 -11.53 6.04
N VAL A 308 10.94 -11.93 5.51
CA VAL A 308 10.50 -13.31 5.45
C VAL A 308 10.64 -13.86 4.03
N LYS A 309 11.28 -15.02 3.91
CA LYS A 309 11.33 -15.82 2.69
C LYS A 309 10.49 -17.07 2.88
N PHE A 310 9.46 -17.23 2.08
CA PHE A 310 8.62 -18.43 2.12
C PHE A 310 9.34 -19.61 1.43
N LYS A 311 9.19 -20.79 2.00
CA LYS A 311 9.69 -22.03 1.42
C LYS A 311 8.75 -22.52 0.33
N THR A 312 9.28 -23.23 -0.64
CA THR A 312 8.51 -23.84 -1.74
C THR A 312 8.27 -25.34 -1.53
N ASP A 313 8.83 -25.90 -0.48
CA ASP A 313 8.71 -27.31 -0.14
C ASP A 313 7.45 -27.52 0.70
N PHE A 314 6.36 -27.86 0.03
CA PHE A 314 5.08 -28.22 0.63
C PHE A 314 4.82 -29.71 0.47
#